data_e4c561f20551eea3084f38e63eff08b0
#
_entry.id   e4c561f20551eea3084f38e63eff08b0
#
_cell.length_a   1.000
_cell.length_b   1.000
_cell.length_c   1.000
_cell.angle_alpha   90.00
_cell.angle_beta   90.00
_cell.angle_gamma   90.00
#
_symmetry.space_group_name_H-M   'P 1'
#
loop_
_entity.id
_entity.type
_entity.pdbx_description
1 polymer ?
#
loop_
_entity_poly.entity_id
_entity_poly.type
_entity_poly.pdbx_seq_one_letter_code
_entity_poly.pdbx_strand_id
1 'polypeptide(L)'
;MKKKISVKRLREVQSKSLLSSGEKGDLRPLKVAKNAMIKPVYLYPEDDAEKIMTKLRKENTNVCIVVTKEKKFIGEIGEEDLIKLFLHQVKYEPLVQILNIGYVREFLYKPAKDLINKHKSTVKLDTPINKVIELIYKEGFNYIPVLDNKKRVVGVVTPSSLINFLQNE
;
A
#
# COMPACT_ATOMS: atom_id res chain seq x y z
N MET A 1 -34.60 17.80 12.15
CA MET A 1 -34.13 18.68 11.06
C MET A 1 -32.62 18.76 11.10
N LYS A 2 -31.90 18.09 10.16
CA LYS A 2 -30.43 18.13 10.06
C LYS A 2 -30.04 19.29 9.13
N LYS A 3 -29.35 20.31 9.65
CA LYS A 3 -28.84 21.44 8.85
C LYS A 3 -27.72 20.95 7.93
N LYS A 4 -27.96 21.00 6.62
CA LYS A 4 -26.93 20.81 5.59
C LYS A 4 -25.98 22.02 5.64
N ILE A 5 -24.75 21.82 6.09
CA ILE A 5 -23.69 22.84 6.00
C ILE A 5 -23.23 22.87 4.54
N SER A 6 -23.37 24.03 3.89
CA SER A 6 -23.02 24.22 2.48
C SER A 6 -21.51 24.15 2.27
N VAL A 7 -21.06 23.36 1.30
CA VAL A 7 -19.66 23.25 0.87
C VAL A 7 -19.02 24.60 0.51
N LYS A 8 -19.85 25.57 0.12
CA LYS A 8 -19.42 26.95 -0.17
C LYS A 8 -18.90 27.68 1.08
N ARG A 9 -19.49 27.42 2.25
CA ARG A 9 -19.07 28.03 3.53
C ARG A 9 -17.75 27.50 4.05
N LEU A 10 -17.43 26.22 3.77
CA LEU A 10 -16.14 25.61 4.10
C LEU A 10 -14.99 26.20 3.26
N ARG A 11 -15.24 26.50 1.98
CA ARG A 11 -14.23 27.15 1.10
C ARG A 11 -13.93 28.58 1.48
N GLU A 12 -14.93 29.35 1.95
CA GLU A 12 -14.73 30.72 2.41
C GLU A 12 -13.99 30.82 3.75
N VAL A 13 -14.18 29.85 4.64
CA VAL A 13 -13.43 29.77 5.91
C VAL A 13 -11.96 29.44 5.65
N GLN A 14 -11.67 28.54 4.71
CA GLN A 14 -10.30 28.20 4.34
C GLN A 14 -9.56 29.36 3.64
N SER A 15 -10.24 30.17 2.82
CA SER A 15 -9.61 31.32 2.16
C SER A 15 -9.35 32.51 3.08
N LYS A 16 -10.14 32.67 4.13
CA LYS A 16 -9.95 33.76 5.12
C LYS A 16 -8.87 33.45 6.17
N SER A 17 -8.61 32.18 6.50
CA SER A 17 -7.56 31.80 7.42
C SER A 17 -6.15 31.90 6.83
N LEU A 18 -6.03 31.99 5.49
CA LEU A 18 -4.76 32.10 4.78
C LEU A 18 -4.28 33.56 4.57
N LEU A 19 -5.07 34.56 4.93
CA LEU A 19 -4.79 35.97 4.65
C LEU A 19 -4.55 36.87 5.88
N SER A 20 -4.58 36.32 7.09
CA SER A 20 -4.38 37.12 8.32
C SER A 20 -3.47 36.43 9.33
N SER A 21 -2.21 36.30 9.01
CA SER A 21 -1.15 36.34 10.02
C SER A 21 0.21 36.47 9.33
N GLY A 22 0.75 37.66 9.34
CA GLY A 22 2.17 37.91 9.13
C GLY A 22 2.97 37.41 10.32
N GLU A 23 2.87 36.12 10.65
CA GLU A 23 3.73 35.45 11.60
C GLU A 23 4.92 34.85 10.86
N LYS A 24 6.11 35.15 11.37
CA LYS A 24 7.37 34.52 10.98
C LYS A 24 7.13 33.01 10.85
N GLY A 25 7.15 32.52 9.60
CA GLY A 25 6.83 31.14 9.29
C GLY A 25 7.64 30.20 10.17
N ASP A 26 6.95 29.42 10.96
CA ASP A 26 7.48 28.26 11.66
C ASP A 26 8.04 27.34 10.56
N LEU A 27 9.37 27.37 10.39
CA LEU A 27 10.11 26.56 9.41
C LEU A 27 10.17 25.10 9.88
N ARG A 28 9.00 24.51 10.20
CA ARG A 28 8.96 23.06 10.39
C ARG A 28 9.31 22.40 9.07
N PRO A 29 10.26 21.45 9.07
CA PRO A 29 10.62 20.76 7.85
C PRO A 29 9.38 20.11 7.23
N LEU A 30 9.22 20.31 5.90
CA LEU A 30 8.14 19.72 5.14
C LEU A 30 8.13 18.20 5.37
N LYS A 31 7.02 17.69 5.89
CA LYS A 31 6.82 16.26 6.08
C LYS A 31 6.68 15.59 4.73
N VAL A 32 7.50 14.58 4.48
CA VAL A 32 7.60 13.88 3.20
C VAL A 32 7.45 12.37 3.37
N ALA A 33 7.22 11.66 2.27
CA ALA A 33 7.02 10.21 2.24
C ALA A 33 8.09 9.44 3.03
N LYS A 34 9.34 9.88 3.00
CA LYS A 34 10.45 9.30 3.76
C LYS A 34 10.16 9.24 5.27
N ASN A 35 9.43 10.19 5.81
CA ASN A 35 9.15 10.27 7.25
C ASN A 35 8.12 9.23 7.73
N ALA A 36 7.18 8.85 6.84
CA ALA A 36 6.09 7.91 7.16
C ALA A 36 6.30 6.51 6.55
N MET A 37 7.34 6.30 5.74
CA MET A 37 7.57 5.00 5.12
C MET A 37 8.07 3.97 6.12
N ILE A 38 7.68 2.73 5.89
CA ILE A 38 8.19 1.54 6.58
C ILE A 38 9.00 0.67 5.62
N LYS A 39 9.72 -0.31 6.17
CA LYS A 39 10.52 -1.26 5.38
C LYS A 39 9.60 -2.12 4.52
N PRO A 40 9.84 -2.23 3.20
CA PRO A 40 9.04 -3.07 2.32
C PRO A 40 9.40 -4.54 2.48
N VAL A 41 8.42 -5.42 2.35
CA VAL A 41 8.64 -6.87 2.22
C VAL A 41 8.71 -7.20 0.74
N TYR A 42 9.87 -7.63 0.27
CA TYR A 42 10.10 -7.91 -1.14
C TYR A 42 9.75 -9.33 -1.52
N LEU A 43 9.18 -9.47 -2.72
CA LEU A 43 9.04 -10.71 -3.49
C LEU A 43 9.69 -10.53 -4.85
N TYR A 44 10.02 -11.65 -5.46
CA TYR A 44 10.50 -11.72 -6.85
C TYR A 44 9.46 -12.46 -7.70
N PRO A 45 9.42 -12.21 -9.03
CA PRO A 45 8.44 -12.84 -9.92
C PRO A 45 8.45 -14.37 -9.92
N GLU A 46 9.58 -14.97 -9.61
CA GLU A 46 9.79 -16.41 -9.51
C GLU A 46 9.45 -17.02 -8.14
N ASP A 47 9.22 -16.21 -7.11
CA ASP A 47 8.82 -16.70 -5.78
C ASP A 47 7.46 -17.39 -5.89
N ASP A 48 7.30 -18.55 -5.25
CA ASP A 48 6.07 -19.32 -5.24
C ASP A 48 5.08 -18.86 -4.14
N ALA A 49 3.86 -19.39 -4.20
CA ALA A 49 2.81 -19.01 -3.26
C ALA A 49 3.14 -19.41 -1.81
N GLU A 50 3.89 -20.50 -1.59
CA GLU A 50 4.33 -20.91 -0.25
C GLU A 50 5.25 -19.85 0.36
N LYS A 51 6.21 -19.36 -0.43
CA LYS A 51 7.13 -18.30 0.00
C LYS A 51 6.40 -16.98 0.23
N ILE A 52 5.37 -16.65 -0.60
CA ILE A 52 4.52 -15.48 -0.42
C ILE A 52 3.81 -15.55 0.93
N MET A 53 3.09 -16.66 1.20
CA MET A 53 2.37 -16.86 2.46
C MET A 53 3.30 -16.81 3.67
N THR A 54 4.47 -17.44 3.55
CA THR A 54 5.48 -17.43 4.62
C THR A 54 5.96 -16.02 4.93
N LYS A 55 6.19 -15.19 3.91
CA LYS A 55 6.60 -13.79 4.09
C LYS A 55 5.49 -12.94 4.70
N LEU A 56 4.26 -13.02 4.20
CA LEU A 56 3.12 -12.29 4.75
C LEU A 56 2.97 -12.57 6.25
N ARG A 57 2.99 -13.85 6.63
CA ARG A 57 2.86 -14.27 8.03
C ARG A 57 4.05 -13.86 8.90
N LYS A 58 5.29 -14.13 8.44
CA LYS A 58 6.51 -13.87 9.22
C LYS A 58 6.75 -12.39 9.46
N GLU A 59 6.51 -11.57 8.45
CA GLU A 59 6.73 -10.13 8.51
C GLU A 59 5.49 -9.37 9.03
N ASN A 60 4.40 -10.09 9.37
CA ASN A 60 3.13 -9.52 9.85
C ASN A 60 2.66 -8.37 8.96
N THR A 61 2.61 -8.61 7.67
CA THR A 61 2.19 -7.65 6.65
C THR A 61 1.09 -8.21 5.78
N ASN A 62 0.17 -7.38 5.33
CA ASN A 62 -0.94 -7.76 4.45
C ASN A 62 -0.56 -7.69 2.96
N VAL A 63 0.64 -7.17 2.66
CA VAL A 63 1.09 -6.96 1.28
C VAL A 63 2.60 -7.12 1.15
N CYS A 64 3.01 -7.71 0.05
CA CYS A 64 4.41 -7.80 -0.38
C CYS A 64 4.60 -7.03 -1.70
N ILE A 65 5.74 -6.38 -1.83
CA ILE A 65 6.11 -5.63 -3.03
C ILE A 65 6.93 -6.50 -3.96
N VAL A 66 6.44 -6.72 -5.17
CA VAL A 66 7.16 -7.48 -6.19
C VAL A 66 8.12 -6.56 -6.93
N VAL A 67 9.39 -6.96 -6.96
CA VAL A 67 10.48 -6.16 -7.55
C VAL A 67 11.38 -7.00 -8.43
N THR A 68 12.12 -6.34 -9.34
CA THR A 68 13.25 -6.97 -10.04
C THR A 68 14.42 -7.19 -9.09
N LYS A 69 15.47 -7.90 -9.55
CA LYS A 69 16.73 -8.07 -8.81
C LYS A 69 17.38 -6.72 -8.46
N GLU A 70 17.19 -5.71 -9.30
CA GLU A 70 17.64 -4.32 -9.09
C GLU A 70 16.69 -3.49 -8.21
N LYS A 71 15.69 -4.13 -7.58
CA LYS A 71 14.65 -3.50 -6.75
C LYS A 71 13.74 -2.51 -7.48
N LYS A 72 13.58 -2.65 -8.80
CA LYS A 72 12.57 -1.88 -9.53
C LYS A 72 11.19 -2.45 -9.30
N PHE A 73 10.22 -1.58 -9.08
CA PHE A 73 8.84 -1.94 -8.82
C PHE A 73 8.20 -2.64 -10.04
N ILE A 74 7.55 -3.77 -9.80
CA ILE A 74 6.78 -4.52 -10.80
C ILE A 74 5.29 -4.47 -10.46
N GLY A 75 4.95 -4.63 -9.19
CA GLY A 75 3.59 -4.67 -8.67
C GLY A 75 3.58 -5.18 -7.24
N GLU A 76 2.47 -5.72 -6.83
CA GLU A 76 2.24 -6.19 -5.47
C GLU A 76 1.49 -7.50 -5.43
N ILE A 77 1.50 -8.13 -4.27
CA ILE A 77 0.67 -9.28 -3.92
C ILE A 77 0.20 -9.09 -2.49
N GLY A 78 -1.11 -9.00 -2.31
CA GLY A 78 -1.75 -8.93 -1.00
C GLY A 78 -2.39 -10.24 -0.58
N GLU A 79 -2.88 -10.29 0.65
CA GLU A 79 -3.67 -11.42 1.15
C GLU A 79 -4.91 -11.67 0.28
N GLU A 80 -5.53 -10.61 -0.24
CA GLU A 80 -6.69 -10.72 -1.12
C GLU A 80 -6.41 -11.49 -2.41
N ASP A 81 -5.21 -11.34 -2.97
CA ASP A 81 -4.82 -12.04 -4.19
C ASP A 81 -4.65 -13.54 -3.94
N LEU A 82 -4.17 -13.92 -2.76
CA LEU A 82 -4.13 -15.31 -2.32
C LEU A 82 -5.53 -15.89 -2.09
N ILE A 83 -6.43 -15.12 -1.47
CA ILE A 83 -7.82 -15.54 -1.25
C ILE A 83 -8.54 -15.77 -2.58
N LYS A 84 -8.30 -14.94 -3.61
CA LYS A 84 -8.86 -15.14 -4.96
C LYS A 84 -8.47 -16.49 -5.55
N LEU A 85 -7.26 -16.97 -5.29
CA LEU A 85 -6.83 -18.30 -5.73
C LEU A 85 -7.63 -19.42 -5.02
N PHE A 86 -7.85 -19.30 -3.71
CA PHE A 86 -8.67 -20.26 -2.97
C PHE A 86 -10.12 -20.23 -3.48
N LEU A 87 -10.69 -19.05 -3.70
CA LEU A 87 -12.05 -18.92 -4.24
C LEU A 87 -12.21 -19.56 -5.61
N HIS A 88 -11.22 -19.42 -6.48
CA HIS A 88 -11.23 -20.05 -7.80
C HIS A 88 -11.27 -21.58 -7.68
N GLN A 89 -10.54 -22.14 -6.73
CA GLN A 89 -10.54 -23.59 -6.47
C GLN A 89 -11.87 -24.05 -5.90
N VAL A 90 -12.41 -23.35 -4.89
CA VAL A 90 -13.71 -23.66 -4.27
C VAL A 90 -14.85 -23.69 -5.27
N LYS A 91 -14.79 -22.85 -6.31
CA LYS A 91 -15.85 -22.76 -7.33
C LYS A 91 -15.94 -24.03 -8.21
N TYR A 92 -14.85 -24.76 -8.37
CA TYR A 92 -14.78 -25.87 -9.33
C TYR A 92 -14.73 -27.25 -8.67
N GLU A 93 -14.69 -27.36 -7.32
CA GLU A 93 -14.70 -28.65 -6.62
C GLU A 93 -15.55 -28.69 -5.35
N PRO A 94 -16.14 -29.85 -4.99
CA PRO A 94 -16.91 -30.00 -3.76
C PRO A 94 -16.07 -29.69 -2.53
N LEU A 95 -16.65 -28.97 -1.58
CA LEU A 95 -16.01 -28.54 -0.31
C LEU A 95 -15.31 -29.67 0.45
N VAL A 96 -15.78 -30.92 0.31
CA VAL A 96 -15.21 -32.11 0.96
C VAL A 96 -13.82 -32.45 0.42
N GLN A 97 -13.55 -32.21 -0.86
CA GLN A 97 -12.24 -32.45 -1.45
C GLN A 97 -11.24 -31.34 -1.10
N ILE A 98 -11.74 -30.13 -0.88
CA ILE A 98 -10.91 -28.97 -0.48
C ILE A 98 -10.32 -29.15 0.92
N LEU A 99 -11.05 -29.80 1.82
CA LEU A 99 -10.61 -30.08 3.19
C LEU A 99 -9.65 -31.27 3.28
N ASN A 100 -9.53 -32.07 2.22
CA ASN A 100 -8.69 -33.25 2.17
C ASN A 100 -7.37 -33.01 1.41
N ILE A 101 -6.49 -32.22 2.02
CA ILE A 101 -5.00 -32.25 1.93
C ILE A 101 -4.32 -32.27 0.54
N GLY A 102 -4.94 -32.77 -0.53
CA GLY A 102 -4.34 -32.83 -1.87
C GLY A 102 -4.26 -31.47 -2.60
N TYR A 103 -5.14 -30.57 -2.26
CA TYR A 103 -5.37 -29.27 -2.91
C TYR A 103 -4.30 -28.24 -2.67
N VAL A 104 -3.70 -28.27 -1.49
CA VAL A 104 -2.72 -27.27 -1.04
C VAL A 104 -1.46 -27.29 -1.90
N ARG A 105 -1.12 -28.42 -2.52
CA ARG A 105 0.14 -28.58 -3.24
C ARG A 105 0.18 -27.86 -4.60
N GLU A 106 -0.83 -27.99 -5.43
CA GLU A 106 -0.83 -27.32 -6.76
C GLU A 106 -0.88 -25.79 -6.64
N PHE A 107 -1.58 -25.30 -5.63
CA PHE A 107 -1.66 -23.90 -5.30
C PHE A 107 -0.30 -23.32 -4.90
N LEU A 108 0.49 -24.04 -4.12
CA LEU A 108 1.77 -23.58 -3.58
C LEU A 108 2.83 -23.34 -4.68
N TYR A 109 2.67 -23.96 -5.85
CA TYR A 109 3.64 -23.84 -6.95
C TYR A 109 3.33 -22.71 -7.93
N LYS A 110 2.25 -21.95 -7.74
CA LYS A 110 2.00 -20.79 -8.61
C LYS A 110 3.03 -19.70 -8.34
N PRO A 111 3.75 -19.25 -9.38
CA PRO A 111 4.75 -18.20 -9.22
C PRO A 111 4.09 -16.84 -8.97
N ALA A 112 4.79 -15.95 -8.26
CA ALA A 112 4.32 -14.61 -7.93
C ALA A 112 3.87 -13.84 -9.18
N LYS A 113 4.55 -14.01 -10.32
CA LYS A 113 4.21 -13.31 -11.58
C LYS A 113 2.76 -13.49 -12.03
N ASP A 114 2.13 -14.63 -11.67
CA ASP A 114 0.74 -14.95 -12.05
C ASP A 114 -0.28 -14.29 -11.10
N LEU A 115 0.18 -13.79 -9.95
CA LEU A 115 -0.60 -13.18 -8.88
C LEU A 115 -0.42 -11.67 -8.80
N ILE A 116 0.54 -11.11 -9.55
CA ILE A 116 0.89 -9.70 -9.43
C ILE A 116 -0.28 -8.81 -9.79
N ASN A 117 -0.69 -7.99 -8.84
CA ASN A 117 -1.53 -6.83 -9.11
C ASN A 117 -0.64 -5.68 -9.58
N LYS A 118 -0.83 -5.24 -10.83
CA LYS A 118 0.01 -4.21 -11.45
C LYS A 118 -0.65 -2.86 -11.37
N HIS A 119 -0.02 -1.92 -10.70
CA HIS A 119 -0.37 -0.50 -10.78
C HIS A 119 0.90 0.35 -10.96
N LYS A 120 0.73 1.62 -11.32
CA LYS A 120 1.85 2.55 -11.58
C LYS A 120 2.03 3.58 -10.47
N SER A 121 1.21 3.53 -9.43
CA SER A 121 1.21 4.54 -8.38
C SER A 121 2.38 4.33 -7.43
N THR A 122 3.35 5.21 -7.53
CA THR A 122 4.54 5.26 -6.70
C THR A 122 4.85 6.70 -6.32
N VAL A 123 5.59 6.92 -5.25
CA VAL A 123 6.04 8.24 -4.82
C VAL A 123 7.55 8.27 -4.63
N LYS A 124 8.13 9.48 -4.56
CA LYS A 124 9.55 9.69 -4.24
C LYS A 124 9.72 9.93 -2.74
N LEU A 125 10.96 9.80 -2.26
CA LEU A 125 11.33 10.07 -0.87
C LEU A 125 10.91 11.46 -0.38
N ASP A 126 11.00 12.46 -1.26
CA ASP A 126 10.72 13.88 -1.02
C ASP A 126 9.27 14.29 -1.34
N THR A 127 8.41 13.33 -1.74
CA THR A 127 6.99 13.62 -2.01
C THR A 127 6.31 14.11 -0.73
N PRO A 128 5.66 15.29 -0.75
CA PRO A 128 4.94 15.82 0.42
C PRO A 128 3.89 14.85 0.94
N ILE A 129 3.78 14.72 2.26
CA ILE A 129 2.92 13.71 2.89
C ILE A 129 1.44 13.89 2.55
N ASN A 130 0.97 15.13 2.38
CA ASN A 130 -0.40 15.40 1.95
C ASN A 130 -0.71 14.83 0.56
N LYS A 131 0.27 14.82 -0.35
CA LYS A 131 0.14 14.19 -1.67
C LYS A 131 0.07 12.67 -1.57
N VAL A 132 0.80 12.07 -0.63
CA VAL A 132 0.73 10.62 -0.38
C VAL A 132 -0.65 10.24 0.18
N ILE A 133 -1.16 11.03 1.13
CA ILE A 133 -2.51 10.83 1.70
C ILE A 133 -3.58 10.96 0.61
N GLU A 134 -3.49 11.99 -0.24
CA GLU A 134 -4.42 12.20 -1.35
C GLU A 134 -4.42 11.02 -2.33
N LEU A 135 -3.24 10.49 -2.63
CA LEU A 135 -3.08 9.37 -3.55
C LEU A 135 -3.68 8.08 -2.98
N ILE A 136 -3.40 7.76 -1.71
CA ILE A 136 -4.01 6.62 -1.01
C ILE A 136 -5.53 6.73 -0.99
N TYR A 137 -6.05 7.92 -0.67
CA TYR A 137 -7.51 8.15 -0.60
C TYR A 137 -8.20 8.02 -1.97
N LYS A 138 -7.60 8.59 -3.03
CA LYS A 138 -8.19 8.57 -4.38
C LYS A 138 -8.17 7.20 -5.04
N GLU A 139 -7.05 6.51 -4.90
CA GLU A 139 -6.82 5.24 -5.58
C GLU A 139 -7.29 4.04 -4.76
N GLY A 140 -7.56 4.24 -3.46
CA GLY A 140 -7.97 3.17 -2.54
C GLY A 140 -6.86 2.16 -2.25
N PHE A 141 -5.61 2.52 -2.45
CA PHE A 141 -4.48 1.61 -2.19
C PHE A 141 -4.22 1.43 -0.71
N ASN A 142 -3.95 0.20 -0.33
CA ASN A 142 -3.52 -0.14 1.03
C ASN A 142 -2.04 0.19 1.30
N TYR A 143 -1.29 0.64 0.30
CA TYR A 143 0.11 1.05 0.39
C TYR A 143 0.56 1.75 -0.90
N ILE A 144 1.63 2.55 -0.77
CA ILE A 144 2.27 3.24 -1.89
C ILE A 144 3.78 2.98 -1.83
N PRO A 145 4.39 2.38 -2.85
CA PRO A 145 5.83 2.21 -2.91
C PRO A 145 6.57 3.55 -2.99
N VAL A 146 7.63 3.69 -2.21
CA VAL A 146 8.52 4.85 -2.19
C VAL A 146 9.79 4.53 -2.95
N LEU A 147 10.11 5.35 -3.95
CA LEU A 147 11.24 5.16 -4.83
C LEU A 147 12.40 6.11 -4.51
N ASP A 148 13.62 5.62 -4.66
CA ASP A 148 14.82 6.45 -4.68
C ASP A 148 15.06 7.12 -6.05
N ASN A 149 16.12 7.92 -6.15
CA ASN A 149 16.51 8.61 -7.40
C ASN A 149 16.91 7.64 -8.53
N LYS A 150 17.23 6.38 -8.22
CA LYS A 150 17.51 5.32 -9.18
C LYS A 150 16.26 4.49 -9.54
N LYS A 151 15.08 4.96 -9.14
CA LYS A 151 13.78 4.29 -9.31
C LYS A 151 13.70 2.90 -8.64
N ARG A 152 14.44 2.68 -7.55
CA ARG A 152 14.39 1.46 -6.75
C ARG A 152 13.41 1.68 -5.60
N VAL A 153 12.65 0.64 -5.25
CA VAL A 153 11.81 0.66 -4.05
C VAL A 153 12.69 0.65 -2.81
N VAL A 154 12.53 1.64 -1.95
CA VAL A 154 13.29 1.79 -0.70
C VAL A 154 12.40 1.81 0.53
N GLY A 155 11.10 1.98 0.35
CA GLY A 155 10.12 2.01 1.41
C GLY A 155 8.72 1.77 0.86
N VAL A 156 7.76 1.69 1.76
CA VAL A 156 6.33 1.67 1.46
C VAL A 156 5.59 2.50 2.50
N VAL A 157 4.63 3.29 2.04
CA VAL A 157 3.71 4.02 2.93
C VAL A 157 2.37 3.31 2.91
N THR A 158 1.86 3.01 4.11
CA THR A 158 0.55 2.40 4.33
C THR A 158 -0.35 3.34 5.13
N PRO A 159 -1.69 3.15 5.13
CA PRO A 159 -2.57 3.89 6.03
C PRO A 159 -2.12 3.80 7.50
N SER A 160 -1.73 2.61 7.96
CA SER A 160 -1.23 2.39 9.33
C SER A 160 0.06 3.16 9.61
N SER A 161 1.03 3.16 8.67
CA SER A 161 2.27 3.90 8.85
C SER A 161 2.06 5.42 8.86
N LEU A 162 1.09 5.92 8.08
CA LEU A 162 0.67 7.32 8.11
C LEU A 162 0.03 7.70 9.45
N ILE A 163 -0.90 6.87 9.96
CA ILE A 163 -1.55 7.11 11.25
C ILE A 163 -0.50 7.15 12.36
N ASN A 164 0.40 6.17 12.40
CA ASN A 164 1.48 6.12 13.39
C ASN A 164 2.39 7.35 13.31
N PHE A 165 2.73 7.78 12.09
CA PHE A 165 3.54 8.97 11.89
C PHE A 165 2.83 10.23 12.41
N LEU A 166 1.54 10.41 12.11
CA LEU A 166 0.77 11.58 12.53
C LEU A 166 0.48 11.62 14.03
N GLN A 167 0.43 10.46 14.71
CA GLN A 167 0.21 10.39 16.17
C GLN A 167 1.45 10.68 16.98
N ASN A 168 2.64 10.48 16.41
CA ASN A 168 3.93 10.65 17.12
C ASN A 168 4.56 12.04 16.89
N GLU A 169 3.80 12.98 16.33
CA GLU A 169 4.17 14.37 16.13
C GLU A 169 3.39 15.32 17.04
#